data_0e5c0ef49d75d380e0e47d387dc6b7d1
#
_entry.id   0e5c0ef49d75d380e0e47d387dc6b7d1
#
_cell.length_a   1.000
_cell.length_b   1.000
_cell.length_c   1.000
_cell.angle_alpha   90.00
_cell.angle_beta   90.00
_cell.angle_gamma   90.00
#
_symmetry.space_group_name_H-M   'P 1'
#
loop_
_entity.id
_entity.type
_entity.pdbx_description
1 polymer ?
#
loop_
_entity_poly.entity_id
_entity_poly.type
_entity_poly.pdbx_seq_one_letter_code
_entity_poly.pdbx_strand_id
1 'polypeptide(L)'
;MSDSSITRSTRPRSSRSRVQEASSPGRSSQHQPARRQSWAGKSPQDILAHYPTGKTPPLKVLEVLIELFNALHTSMAKTVSHKTRQERAQFLRRFFRDLRTKAGFKTVPDPRNLGQKHIRAMVQVWQQEHLAPATIQTYLSFLRGLAMWMGKHGFVRSPDHYGLSVDEYQRHEYASRDKGWSANGVDIDAVITQVCDHDRFVGASLRLIRAMGLRRKESVLFRPFESVVPFESTGLPPEDGDAARLARVMGTGGRVWEIPVDSQWRLAGVG
;
A
#
# COMPACT_ATOMS: atom_id res chain seq x y z
N MET A 1 -31.69 29.48 50.48
CA MET A 1 -32.47 28.41 51.05
C MET A 1 -32.71 27.42 49.90
N SER A 2 -32.10 26.30 49.75
CA SER A 2 -31.77 25.18 50.56
C SER A 2 -30.53 24.46 50.03
N ASP A 3 -29.63 24.11 50.93
CA ASP A 3 -28.54 23.18 50.76
C ASP A 3 -29.03 21.75 50.48
N SER A 4 -28.26 21.02 49.66
CA SER A 4 -28.31 19.58 49.61
C SER A 4 -26.91 19.01 49.43
N SER A 5 -26.33 18.68 50.57
CA SER A 5 -25.08 17.95 50.74
C SER A 5 -25.20 16.50 50.26
N ILE A 6 -24.21 16.05 49.44
CA ILE A 6 -24.06 14.64 49.04
C ILE A 6 -22.97 14.01 49.91
N THR A 7 -23.41 13.09 50.77
CA THR A 7 -22.61 12.26 51.67
C THR A 7 -21.82 11.19 50.93
N ARG A 8 -20.52 11.12 51.23
CA ARG A 8 -19.62 10.01 50.86
C ARG A 8 -19.93 8.78 51.70
N SER A 9 -20.22 7.66 51.04
CA SER A 9 -20.32 6.34 51.66
C SER A 9 -18.99 5.60 51.54
N THR A 10 -18.36 5.40 52.70
CA THR A 10 -17.20 4.49 52.87
C THR A 10 -17.72 3.08 53.20
N ARG A 11 -17.26 2.07 52.43
CA ARG A 11 -17.48 0.65 52.76
C ARG A 11 -16.21 0.03 53.36
N PRO A 12 -16.37 -0.85 54.39
CA PRO A 12 -15.25 -1.42 55.10
C PRO A 12 -14.66 -2.66 54.42
N ARG A 13 -13.35 -2.83 54.62
CA ARG A 13 -12.59 -4.05 54.33
C ARG A 13 -13.10 -5.23 55.18
N SER A 14 -13.39 -6.36 54.52
CA SER A 14 -13.51 -7.65 55.24
C SER A 14 -12.33 -8.56 54.83
N SER A 15 -11.55 -8.90 55.82
CA SER A 15 -10.55 -9.96 55.81
C SER A 15 -11.24 -11.33 55.82
N ARG A 16 -10.86 -12.24 54.92
CA ARG A 16 -11.09 -13.69 55.13
C ARG A 16 -10.02 -14.52 54.41
N SER A 17 -9.22 -15.09 55.26
CA SER A 17 -8.94 -16.55 55.39
C SER A 17 -8.42 -17.31 54.15
N ARG A 18 -7.19 -17.61 54.29
CA ARG A 18 -6.33 -18.60 53.63
C ARG A 18 -6.96 -20.01 53.73
N VAL A 19 -7.29 -20.62 52.60
CA VAL A 19 -7.47 -22.07 52.48
C VAL A 19 -6.40 -22.58 51.54
N GLN A 20 -5.52 -23.43 52.07
CA GLN A 20 -4.59 -24.24 51.32
C GLN A 20 -5.36 -25.44 50.75
N GLU A 21 -5.29 -25.67 49.44
CA GLU A 21 -5.56 -26.97 48.84
C GLU A 21 -4.60 -27.32 47.72
N ALA A 22 -3.94 -28.38 47.97
CA ALA A 22 -3.41 -29.46 47.16
C ALA A 22 -3.03 -29.23 45.70
N SER A 23 -1.76 -29.42 45.47
CA SER A 23 -1.02 -29.63 44.26
C SER A 23 -1.54 -30.81 43.42
N SER A 24 -1.82 -30.54 42.14
CA SER A 24 -1.84 -31.54 41.07
C SER A 24 -0.89 -31.09 39.96
N PRO A 25 0.01 -31.93 39.44
CA PRO A 25 0.95 -31.54 38.40
C PRO A 25 0.29 -31.67 37.00
N GLY A 26 -0.37 -30.60 36.59
CA GLY A 26 -0.83 -30.45 35.19
C GLY A 26 0.35 -30.08 34.31
N ARG A 27 0.75 -30.99 33.42
CA ARG A 27 1.68 -30.76 32.32
C ARG A 27 1.19 -29.60 31.45
N SER A 28 1.63 -28.40 31.71
CA SER A 28 1.58 -27.29 30.76
C SER A 28 2.65 -27.53 29.73
N SER A 29 2.27 -28.03 28.56
CA SER A 29 3.12 -27.99 27.37
C SER A 29 3.31 -26.52 27.03
N GLN A 30 4.41 -25.95 27.51
CA GLN A 30 4.86 -24.63 27.09
C GLN A 30 5.14 -24.69 25.60
N HIS A 31 4.21 -24.23 24.78
CA HIS A 31 4.48 -23.83 23.40
C HIS A 31 5.45 -22.64 23.49
N GLN A 32 6.74 -22.95 23.56
CA GLN A 32 7.76 -21.93 23.31
C GLN A 32 7.52 -21.40 21.89
N PRO A 33 7.31 -20.08 21.70
CA PRO A 33 7.25 -19.53 20.36
C PRO A 33 8.58 -19.87 19.70
N ALA A 34 8.52 -20.52 18.54
CA ALA A 34 9.69 -20.90 17.77
C ALA A 34 10.61 -19.68 17.69
N ARG A 35 11.83 -19.78 18.24
CA ARG A 35 12.85 -18.73 18.20
C ARG A 35 12.93 -18.25 16.74
N ARG A 36 12.55 -17.00 16.47
CA ARG A 36 12.81 -16.36 15.19
C ARG A 36 14.31 -16.45 14.95
N GLN A 37 14.70 -17.26 13.98
CA GLN A 37 16.09 -17.41 13.59
C GLN A 37 16.59 -16.03 13.16
N SER A 38 17.60 -15.49 13.84
CA SER A 38 18.21 -14.22 13.45
C SER A 38 19.01 -14.46 12.16
N TRP A 39 18.58 -13.80 11.09
CA TRP A 39 19.25 -13.83 9.78
C TRP A 39 20.23 -12.66 9.61
N ALA A 40 20.52 -11.91 10.69
CA ALA A 40 21.46 -10.79 10.65
C ALA A 40 22.82 -11.23 10.13
N GLY A 41 23.34 -10.54 9.12
CA GLY A 41 24.65 -10.80 8.52
C GLY A 41 24.75 -12.00 7.57
N LYS A 42 23.66 -12.73 7.31
CA LYS A 42 23.65 -13.83 6.32
C LYS A 42 23.21 -13.35 4.94
N SER A 43 23.84 -13.89 3.90
CA SER A 43 23.38 -13.61 2.53
C SER A 43 22.02 -14.27 2.27
N PRO A 44 21.22 -13.73 1.33
CA PRO A 44 19.96 -14.35 0.93
C PRO A 44 20.11 -15.79 0.45
N GLN A 45 21.21 -16.12 -0.23
CA GLN A 45 21.53 -17.46 -0.69
C GLN A 45 21.77 -18.42 0.48
N ASP A 46 22.53 -17.97 1.49
CA ASP A 46 22.78 -18.75 2.70
C ASP A 46 21.48 -19.05 3.45
N ILE A 47 20.59 -18.05 3.51
CA ILE A 47 19.28 -18.23 4.14
C ILE A 47 18.44 -19.25 3.36
N LEU A 48 18.39 -19.15 2.04
CA LEU A 48 17.64 -20.08 1.19
C LEU A 48 18.21 -21.49 1.21
N ALA A 49 19.52 -21.65 1.46
CA ALA A 49 20.16 -22.96 1.63
C ALA A 49 19.57 -23.76 2.81
N HIS A 50 19.05 -23.09 3.84
CA HIS A 50 18.36 -23.74 4.96
C HIS A 50 16.98 -24.29 4.58
N TYR A 51 16.49 -23.99 3.38
CA TYR A 51 15.19 -24.44 2.86
C TYR A 51 15.39 -25.28 1.59
N PRO A 52 15.87 -26.54 1.70
CA PRO A 52 16.22 -27.36 0.55
C PRO A 52 15.00 -27.65 -0.33
N THR A 53 15.21 -27.60 -1.65
CA THR A 53 14.19 -27.89 -2.66
C THR A 53 13.65 -29.31 -2.49
N GLY A 54 12.34 -29.47 -2.56
CA GLY A 54 11.66 -30.76 -2.39
C GLY A 54 11.46 -31.22 -0.94
N LYS A 55 12.17 -30.64 0.03
CA LYS A 55 11.99 -30.92 1.47
C LYS A 55 11.18 -29.86 2.20
N THR A 56 11.23 -28.63 1.71
CA THR A 56 10.50 -27.50 2.29
C THR A 56 9.24 -27.23 1.49
N PRO A 57 8.08 -26.99 2.15
CA PRO A 57 6.87 -26.61 1.46
C PRO A 57 7.08 -25.34 0.60
N PRO A 58 6.65 -25.32 -0.68
CA PRO A 58 6.88 -24.21 -1.60
C PRO A 58 6.42 -22.85 -1.08
N LEU A 59 5.28 -22.79 -0.42
CA LEU A 59 4.76 -21.56 0.16
C LEU A 59 5.62 -21.04 1.30
N LYS A 60 6.31 -21.92 2.05
CA LYS A 60 7.28 -21.48 3.08
C LYS A 60 8.48 -20.80 2.44
N VAL A 61 8.98 -21.34 1.33
CA VAL A 61 10.07 -20.72 0.56
C VAL A 61 9.63 -19.34 0.03
N LEU A 62 8.39 -19.25 -0.47
CA LEU A 62 7.82 -17.97 -0.92
C LEU A 62 7.78 -16.92 0.20
N GLU A 63 7.34 -17.30 1.41
CA GLU A 63 7.31 -16.37 2.55
C GLU A 63 8.71 -15.87 2.91
N VAL A 64 9.69 -16.74 2.90
CA VAL A 64 11.09 -16.35 3.13
C VAL A 64 11.57 -15.36 2.08
N LEU A 65 11.28 -15.59 0.79
CA LEU A 65 11.62 -14.64 -0.28
C LEU A 65 10.93 -13.28 -0.11
N ILE A 66 9.65 -13.29 0.26
CA ILE A 66 8.89 -12.07 0.54
C ILE A 66 9.50 -11.32 1.74
N GLU A 67 9.81 -12.00 2.83
CA GLU A 67 10.38 -11.38 4.02
C GLU A 67 11.74 -10.72 3.72
N LEU A 68 12.59 -11.39 2.95
CA LEU A 68 13.94 -10.91 2.64
C LEU A 68 13.96 -9.76 1.62
N PHE A 69 13.19 -9.86 0.55
CA PHE A 69 13.40 -9.02 -0.64
C PHE A 69 12.26 -8.04 -0.94
N ASN A 70 11.07 -8.24 -0.37
CA ASN A 70 9.91 -7.44 -0.76
C ASN A 70 10.00 -5.95 -0.40
N ALA A 71 10.96 -5.57 0.44
CA ALA A 71 11.25 -4.17 0.74
C ALA A 71 12.05 -3.48 -0.38
N LEU A 72 12.75 -4.24 -1.23
CA LEU A 72 13.65 -3.71 -2.24
C LEU A 72 12.90 -3.30 -3.52
N HIS A 73 13.35 -2.20 -4.12
CA HIS A 73 12.90 -1.80 -5.45
C HIS A 73 13.62 -2.66 -6.50
N THR A 74 12.90 -3.03 -7.56
CA THR A 74 13.43 -3.95 -8.60
C THR A 74 14.46 -3.32 -9.54
N SER A 75 14.47 -2.00 -9.68
CA SER A 75 15.34 -1.29 -10.64
C SER A 75 16.10 -0.10 -10.06
N MET A 76 15.93 0.20 -8.79
CA MET A 76 16.57 1.34 -8.15
C MET A 76 17.09 0.95 -6.76
N ALA A 77 18.18 1.58 -6.31
CA ALA A 77 18.74 1.44 -4.97
C ALA A 77 17.88 2.14 -3.90
N LYS A 78 16.59 1.84 -3.86
CA LYS A 78 15.65 2.39 -2.87
C LYS A 78 14.64 1.34 -2.39
N THR A 79 13.98 1.64 -1.28
CA THR A 79 12.88 0.82 -0.78
C THR A 79 11.56 1.17 -1.49
N VAL A 80 10.65 0.21 -1.57
CA VAL A 80 9.29 0.43 -2.08
C VAL A 80 8.33 0.85 -0.99
N SER A 81 7.23 1.50 -1.38
CA SER A 81 6.18 1.92 -0.43
C SER A 81 5.56 0.72 0.30
N HIS A 82 5.01 0.97 1.49
CA HIS A 82 4.30 -0.06 2.26
C HIS A 82 3.16 -0.69 1.45
N LYS A 83 2.40 0.13 0.71
CA LYS A 83 1.31 -0.34 -0.17
C LYS A 83 1.84 -1.31 -1.24
N THR A 84 2.93 -0.96 -1.92
CA THR A 84 3.53 -1.84 -2.95
C THR A 84 4.00 -3.16 -2.36
N ARG A 85 4.59 -3.15 -1.15
CA ARG A 85 4.99 -4.38 -0.45
C ARG A 85 3.80 -5.28 -0.16
N GLN A 86 2.73 -4.69 0.34
CA GLN A 86 1.51 -5.43 0.67
C GLN A 86 0.86 -6.03 -0.57
N GLU A 87 0.64 -5.23 -1.61
CA GLU A 87 0.02 -5.68 -2.86
C GLU A 87 0.85 -6.77 -3.55
N ARG A 88 2.18 -6.63 -3.61
CA ARG A 88 3.08 -7.62 -4.18
C ARG A 88 3.04 -8.93 -3.39
N ALA A 89 3.10 -8.88 -2.06
CA ALA A 89 3.02 -10.07 -1.22
C ALA A 89 1.67 -10.79 -1.38
N GLN A 90 0.56 -10.06 -1.38
CA GLN A 90 -0.77 -10.63 -1.58
C GLN A 90 -0.90 -11.27 -2.96
N PHE A 91 -0.41 -10.59 -4.01
CA PHE A 91 -0.41 -11.12 -5.36
C PHE A 91 0.41 -12.41 -5.45
N LEU A 92 1.65 -12.44 -4.96
CA LEU A 92 2.52 -13.61 -5.04
C LEU A 92 1.90 -14.82 -4.33
N ARG A 93 1.35 -14.64 -3.12
CA ARG A 93 0.64 -15.70 -2.40
C ARG A 93 -0.53 -16.24 -3.19
N ARG A 94 -1.32 -15.35 -3.79
CA ARG A 94 -2.46 -15.72 -4.63
C ARG A 94 -1.99 -16.45 -5.89
N PHE A 95 -0.99 -15.93 -6.60
CA PHE A 95 -0.44 -16.52 -7.82
C PHE A 95 -0.03 -17.98 -7.61
N PHE A 96 0.76 -18.27 -6.58
CA PHE A 96 1.19 -19.63 -6.30
C PHE A 96 0.03 -20.58 -5.91
N ARG A 97 -0.98 -20.07 -5.25
CA ARG A 97 -2.21 -20.81 -4.94
C ARG A 97 -3.01 -21.10 -6.22
N ASP A 98 -3.17 -20.08 -7.05
CA ASP A 98 -3.99 -20.13 -8.26
C ASP A 98 -3.36 -21.02 -9.35
N LEU A 99 -2.06 -21.23 -9.35
CA LEU A 99 -1.42 -22.26 -10.16
C LEU A 99 -2.06 -23.62 -9.95
N ARG A 100 -2.39 -23.98 -8.72
CA ARG A 100 -3.06 -25.23 -8.40
C ARG A 100 -4.58 -25.16 -8.62
N THR A 101 -5.21 -24.10 -8.15
CA THR A 101 -6.68 -24.02 -8.08
C THR A 101 -7.33 -23.61 -9.39
N LYS A 102 -6.61 -22.88 -10.25
CA LYS A 102 -7.14 -22.33 -11.50
C LYS A 102 -6.39 -22.81 -12.75
N ALA A 103 -5.06 -22.90 -12.68
CA ALA A 103 -4.23 -23.25 -13.81
C ALA A 103 -3.98 -24.78 -13.95
N GLY A 104 -4.60 -25.62 -13.10
CA GLY A 104 -4.61 -27.08 -13.25
C GLY A 104 -3.33 -27.81 -12.86
N PHE A 105 -2.37 -27.13 -12.21
CA PHE A 105 -1.16 -27.83 -11.74
C PHE A 105 -1.48 -28.72 -10.52
N LYS A 106 -0.99 -29.96 -10.54
CA LYS A 106 -1.20 -30.91 -9.43
C LYS A 106 -0.59 -30.42 -8.10
N THR A 107 0.56 -29.75 -8.19
CA THR A 107 1.30 -29.26 -7.02
C THR A 107 1.72 -27.81 -7.23
N VAL A 108 1.81 -27.07 -6.14
CA VAL A 108 2.40 -25.72 -6.14
C VAL A 108 3.90 -25.86 -6.38
N PRO A 109 4.48 -25.23 -7.41
CA PRO A 109 5.91 -25.31 -7.65
C PRO A 109 6.70 -24.56 -6.57
N ASP A 110 7.91 -25.01 -6.27
CA ASP A 110 8.87 -24.19 -5.52
C ASP A 110 9.12 -22.90 -6.32
N PRO A 111 9.12 -21.71 -5.68
CA PRO A 111 9.39 -20.45 -6.39
C PRO A 111 10.67 -20.49 -7.22
N ARG A 112 11.70 -21.19 -6.75
CA ARG A 112 12.98 -21.35 -7.47
C ARG A 112 12.83 -22.19 -8.75
N ASN A 113 11.81 -23.04 -8.84
CA ASN A 113 11.50 -23.89 -9.99
C ASN A 113 10.35 -23.32 -10.85
N LEU A 114 9.94 -22.06 -10.60
CA LEU A 114 8.98 -21.38 -11.46
C LEU A 114 9.51 -21.40 -12.91
N GLY A 115 8.69 -21.89 -13.84
CA GLY A 115 9.02 -21.99 -15.28
C GLY A 115 8.06 -21.19 -16.16
N GLN A 116 8.41 -20.99 -17.43
CA GLN A 116 7.57 -20.28 -18.42
C GLN A 116 6.17 -20.86 -18.54
N LYS A 117 6.04 -22.21 -18.44
CA LYS A 117 4.74 -22.91 -18.46
C LYS A 117 3.77 -22.42 -17.40
N HIS A 118 4.29 -22.09 -16.21
CA HIS A 118 3.45 -21.62 -15.09
C HIS A 118 2.94 -20.20 -15.36
N ILE A 119 3.80 -19.31 -15.91
CA ILE A 119 3.41 -17.95 -16.25
C ILE A 119 2.39 -17.96 -17.37
N ARG A 120 2.65 -18.76 -18.44
CA ARG A 120 1.72 -18.87 -19.58
C ARG A 120 0.35 -19.36 -19.14
N ALA A 121 0.28 -20.40 -18.33
CA ALA A 121 -0.98 -20.93 -17.82
C ALA A 121 -1.74 -19.89 -16.97
N MET A 122 -1.05 -19.12 -16.13
CA MET A 122 -1.68 -18.05 -15.36
C MET A 122 -2.13 -16.87 -16.24
N VAL A 123 -1.39 -16.54 -17.28
CA VAL A 123 -1.84 -15.51 -18.25
C VAL A 123 -3.12 -15.95 -18.93
N GLN A 124 -3.26 -17.21 -19.32
CA GLN A 124 -4.51 -17.75 -19.87
C GLN A 124 -5.68 -17.64 -18.87
N VAL A 125 -5.44 -17.90 -17.58
CA VAL A 125 -6.45 -17.68 -16.53
C VAL A 125 -6.84 -16.20 -16.45
N TRP A 126 -5.89 -15.28 -16.51
CA TRP A 126 -6.18 -13.84 -16.47
C TRP A 126 -6.96 -13.35 -17.69
N GLN A 127 -6.70 -13.92 -18.87
CA GLN A 127 -7.50 -13.66 -20.07
C GLN A 127 -8.94 -14.17 -19.90
N GLN A 128 -9.12 -15.39 -19.39
CA GLN A 128 -10.44 -15.95 -19.11
C GLN A 128 -11.22 -15.16 -18.05
N GLU A 129 -10.51 -14.60 -17.07
CA GLU A 129 -11.10 -13.72 -16.04
C GLU A 129 -11.30 -12.27 -16.53
N HIS A 130 -10.95 -11.94 -17.77
CA HIS A 130 -11.04 -10.61 -18.37
C HIS A 130 -10.39 -9.52 -17.50
N LEU A 131 -9.20 -9.78 -16.98
CA LEU A 131 -8.49 -8.81 -16.15
C LEU A 131 -8.09 -7.57 -16.97
N ALA A 132 -8.26 -6.40 -16.34
CA ALA A 132 -7.86 -5.14 -16.97
C ALA A 132 -6.36 -5.14 -17.35
N PRO A 133 -5.97 -4.54 -18.50
CA PRO A 133 -4.58 -4.47 -18.97
C PRO A 133 -3.60 -3.94 -17.91
N ALA A 134 -3.99 -2.90 -17.17
CA ALA A 134 -3.19 -2.34 -16.08
C ALA A 134 -2.93 -3.36 -14.94
N THR A 135 -3.88 -4.27 -14.70
CA THR A 135 -3.72 -5.34 -13.70
C THR A 135 -2.73 -6.38 -14.18
N ILE A 136 -2.84 -6.82 -15.44
CA ILE A 136 -1.92 -7.78 -16.05
C ILE A 136 -0.49 -7.23 -16.06
N GLN A 137 -0.29 -5.96 -16.46
CA GLN A 137 1.02 -5.31 -16.39
C GLN A 137 1.60 -5.31 -14.96
N THR A 138 0.77 -4.99 -13.98
CA THR A 138 1.19 -4.98 -12.57
C THR A 138 1.60 -6.38 -12.11
N TYR A 139 0.85 -7.41 -12.46
CA TYR A 139 1.13 -8.80 -12.11
C TYR A 139 2.43 -9.31 -12.76
N LEU A 140 2.64 -9.02 -14.03
CA LEU A 140 3.91 -9.34 -14.70
C LEU A 140 5.09 -8.58 -14.09
N SER A 141 4.90 -7.33 -13.67
CA SER A 141 5.92 -6.56 -12.95
C SER A 141 6.27 -7.20 -11.60
N PHE A 142 5.30 -7.69 -10.85
CA PHE A 142 5.55 -8.38 -9.59
C PHE A 142 6.27 -9.71 -9.79
N LEU A 143 5.95 -10.46 -10.86
CA LEU A 143 6.68 -11.68 -11.23
C LEU A 143 8.11 -11.39 -11.67
N ARG A 144 8.36 -10.28 -12.39
CA ARG A 144 9.74 -9.82 -12.69
C ARG A 144 10.51 -9.54 -11.41
N GLY A 145 9.86 -8.89 -10.43
CA GLY A 145 10.44 -8.68 -9.09
C GLY A 145 10.83 -9.99 -8.43
N LEU A 146 9.94 -10.97 -8.38
CA LEU A 146 10.23 -12.29 -7.83
C LEU A 146 11.39 -12.99 -8.57
N ALA A 147 11.41 -12.92 -9.91
CA ALA A 147 12.48 -13.50 -10.71
C ALA A 147 13.85 -12.86 -10.39
N MET A 148 13.88 -11.52 -10.23
CA MET A 148 15.09 -10.79 -9.83
C MET A 148 15.59 -11.20 -8.45
N TRP A 149 14.68 -11.41 -7.48
CA TRP A 149 15.07 -11.89 -6.14
C TRP A 149 15.80 -13.24 -6.18
N MET A 150 15.51 -14.05 -7.20
CA MET A 150 16.15 -15.34 -7.43
C MET A 150 17.34 -15.27 -8.40
N GLY A 151 17.78 -14.06 -8.81
CA GLY A 151 18.86 -13.89 -9.78
C GLY A 151 18.49 -14.27 -11.22
N LYS A 152 17.20 -14.45 -11.54
CA LYS A 152 16.71 -14.85 -12.87
C LYS A 152 16.31 -13.63 -13.72
N HIS A 153 17.28 -12.82 -14.09
CA HIS A 153 17.06 -11.65 -14.95
C HIS A 153 16.49 -12.06 -16.32
N GLY A 154 15.51 -11.29 -16.84
CA GLY A 154 14.89 -11.57 -18.13
C GLY A 154 14.01 -12.83 -18.18
N PHE A 155 13.81 -13.51 -17.06
CA PHE A 155 12.99 -14.71 -16.99
C PHE A 155 11.53 -14.46 -17.37
N VAL A 156 10.92 -13.39 -16.90
CA VAL A 156 9.56 -12.98 -17.30
C VAL A 156 9.65 -12.21 -18.60
N ARG A 157 9.21 -12.83 -19.67
CA ARG A 157 9.24 -12.30 -21.03
C ARG A 157 8.26 -11.15 -21.24
N SER A 158 8.26 -10.56 -22.44
CA SER A 158 7.24 -9.60 -22.87
C SER A 158 5.85 -10.24 -22.90
N PRO A 159 4.77 -9.45 -22.77
CA PRO A 159 3.41 -9.99 -22.70
C PRO A 159 2.98 -10.76 -23.96
N ASP A 160 3.41 -10.32 -25.15
CA ASP A 160 3.20 -10.96 -26.43
C ASP A 160 3.74 -12.41 -26.48
N HIS A 161 4.87 -12.68 -25.82
CA HIS A 161 5.42 -14.04 -25.68
C HIS A 161 4.43 -15.02 -25.01
N TYR A 162 3.53 -14.50 -24.20
CA TYR A 162 2.48 -15.29 -23.52
C TYR A 162 1.16 -15.31 -24.27
N GLY A 163 1.09 -14.72 -25.47
CA GLY A 163 -0.11 -14.70 -26.31
C GLY A 163 -1.07 -13.56 -25.99
N LEU A 164 -0.62 -12.53 -25.25
CA LEU A 164 -1.42 -11.33 -25.01
C LEU A 164 -1.32 -10.38 -26.21
N SER A 165 -2.47 -9.92 -26.70
CA SER A 165 -2.53 -8.82 -27.66
C SER A 165 -2.20 -7.48 -26.99
N VAL A 166 -1.85 -6.48 -27.79
CA VAL A 166 -1.50 -5.14 -27.28
C VAL A 166 -2.61 -4.57 -26.40
N ASP A 167 -3.86 -4.73 -26.82
CA ASP A 167 -5.03 -4.21 -26.07
C ASP A 167 -5.24 -4.91 -24.71
N GLU A 168 -4.79 -6.17 -24.56
CA GLU A 168 -4.91 -6.93 -23.33
C GLU A 168 -3.85 -6.55 -22.28
N TYR A 169 -2.75 -5.92 -22.66
CA TYR A 169 -1.71 -5.56 -21.70
C TYR A 169 -1.31 -4.09 -21.72
N GLN A 170 -1.61 -3.34 -22.77
CA GLN A 170 -1.25 -1.94 -22.85
C GLN A 170 -2.20 -1.11 -21.99
N ARG A 171 -1.63 -0.34 -21.06
CA ARG A 171 -2.40 0.57 -20.24
C ARG A 171 -2.83 1.77 -21.08
N HIS A 172 -4.11 2.05 -21.12
CA HIS A 172 -4.62 3.31 -21.61
C HIS A 172 -4.35 4.40 -20.58
N GLU A 173 -3.62 5.44 -20.95
CA GLU A 173 -3.25 6.54 -20.05
C GLU A 173 -4.38 7.53 -19.87
N TYR A 174 -5.29 7.58 -20.83
CA TYR A 174 -6.43 8.51 -20.82
C TYR A 174 -7.71 7.84 -20.30
N ALA A 175 -8.52 8.64 -19.59
CA ALA A 175 -9.83 8.20 -19.18
C ALA A 175 -10.74 8.09 -20.42
N SER A 176 -11.38 6.95 -20.62
CA SER A 176 -12.34 6.73 -21.73
C SER A 176 -13.62 7.58 -21.60
N ARG A 177 -13.90 8.08 -20.40
CA ARG A 177 -15.01 9.00 -20.10
C ARG A 177 -14.60 9.94 -18.99
N ASP A 178 -15.18 11.13 -18.99
CA ASP A 178 -15.06 12.04 -17.86
C ASP A 178 -15.81 11.45 -16.64
N LYS A 179 -15.07 11.28 -15.55
CA LYS A 179 -15.59 10.80 -14.26
C LYS A 179 -15.72 11.94 -13.25
N GLY A 180 -15.53 13.17 -13.71
CA GLY A 180 -15.65 14.37 -12.89
C GLY A 180 -17.07 14.52 -12.35
N TRP A 181 -17.20 15.14 -11.22
CA TRP A 181 -18.48 15.39 -10.58
C TRP A 181 -19.40 16.24 -11.47
N SER A 182 -18.84 17.28 -12.09
CA SER A 182 -19.59 18.15 -13.01
C SER A 182 -20.15 17.37 -14.21
N ALA A 183 -19.36 16.46 -14.78
CA ALA A 183 -19.82 15.61 -15.89
C ALA A 183 -20.94 14.63 -15.48
N ASN A 184 -21.07 14.35 -14.19
CA ASN A 184 -22.13 13.52 -13.64
C ASN A 184 -23.29 14.35 -13.03
N GLY A 185 -23.38 15.65 -13.32
CA GLY A 185 -24.44 16.53 -12.86
C GLY A 185 -24.39 16.86 -11.36
N VAL A 186 -23.26 16.64 -10.71
CA VAL A 186 -23.09 16.95 -9.28
C VAL A 186 -22.65 18.40 -9.13
N ASP A 187 -23.40 19.19 -8.38
CA ASP A 187 -22.99 20.52 -7.95
C ASP A 187 -21.93 20.40 -6.86
N ILE A 188 -20.68 20.58 -7.26
CA ILE A 188 -19.51 20.39 -6.40
C ILE A 188 -19.53 21.39 -5.24
N ASP A 189 -19.90 22.63 -5.49
CA ASP A 189 -19.83 23.69 -4.50
C ASP A 189 -20.94 23.55 -3.45
N ALA A 190 -22.13 23.11 -3.86
CA ALA A 190 -23.20 22.73 -2.94
C ALA A 190 -22.81 21.54 -2.05
N VAL A 191 -22.20 20.50 -2.62
CA VAL A 191 -21.73 19.34 -1.85
C VAL A 191 -20.65 19.74 -0.86
N ILE A 192 -19.67 20.55 -1.27
CA ILE A 192 -18.60 21.02 -0.38
C ILE A 192 -19.18 21.84 0.77
N THR A 193 -20.19 22.67 0.50
CA THR A 193 -20.86 23.48 1.54
C THR A 193 -21.54 22.56 2.56
N GLN A 194 -22.32 21.57 2.13
CA GLN A 194 -22.96 20.60 3.02
C GLN A 194 -21.93 19.85 3.88
N VAL A 195 -20.81 19.46 3.28
CA VAL A 195 -19.74 18.78 4.02
C VAL A 195 -19.10 19.72 5.04
N CYS A 196 -18.91 21.00 4.72
CA CYS A 196 -18.36 21.98 5.67
C CYS A 196 -19.27 22.16 6.89
N ASP A 197 -20.58 22.13 6.70
CA ASP A 197 -21.57 22.24 7.77
C ASP A 197 -21.53 21.01 8.70
N HIS A 198 -21.25 19.84 8.14
CA HIS A 198 -21.15 18.59 8.90
C HIS A 198 -19.77 18.39 9.54
N ASP A 199 -18.69 18.62 8.79
CA ASP A 199 -17.30 18.50 9.24
C ASP A 199 -16.43 19.57 8.54
N ARG A 200 -16.07 20.63 9.29
CA ARG A 200 -15.27 21.75 8.76
C ARG A 200 -13.89 21.33 8.27
N PHE A 201 -13.27 20.31 8.85
CA PHE A 201 -11.91 19.86 8.46
C PHE A 201 -11.95 19.10 7.13
N VAL A 202 -12.93 18.21 6.98
CA VAL A 202 -13.16 17.52 5.70
C VAL A 202 -13.56 18.53 4.63
N GLY A 203 -14.44 19.48 4.95
CA GLY A 203 -14.84 20.55 4.05
C GLY A 203 -13.66 21.41 3.59
N ALA A 204 -12.78 21.84 4.50
CA ALA A 204 -11.57 22.57 4.15
C ALA A 204 -10.65 21.76 3.23
N SER A 205 -10.47 20.45 3.50
CA SER A 205 -9.70 19.57 2.61
C SER A 205 -10.31 19.47 1.21
N LEU A 206 -11.63 19.41 1.09
CA LEU A 206 -12.32 19.39 -0.20
C LEU A 206 -12.16 20.72 -0.95
N ARG A 207 -12.22 21.87 -0.26
CA ARG A 207 -11.94 23.17 -0.85
C ARG A 207 -10.53 23.25 -1.41
N LEU A 208 -9.53 22.77 -0.66
CA LEU A 208 -8.14 22.68 -1.13
C LEU A 208 -8.00 21.79 -2.36
N ILE A 209 -8.65 20.62 -2.37
CA ILE A 209 -8.67 19.71 -3.53
C ILE A 209 -9.28 20.44 -4.74
N ARG A 210 -10.40 21.15 -4.53
CA ARG A 210 -11.11 21.88 -5.58
C ARG A 210 -10.26 23.03 -6.14
N ALA A 211 -9.65 23.83 -5.27
CA ALA A 211 -8.90 25.02 -5.66
C ALA A 211 -7.51 24.70 -6.27
N MET A 212 -6.84 23.66 -5.80
CA MET A 212 -5.44 23.36 -6.13
C MET A 212 -5.21 22.02 -6.82
N GLY A 213 -6.25 21.24 -7.10
CA GLY A 213 -6.09 19.90 -7.69
C GLY A 213 -5.34 18.91 -6.80
N LEU A 214 -5.30 19.12 -5.49
CA LEU A 214 -4.58 18.26 -4.57
C LEU A 214 -5.19 16.86 -4.51
N ARG A 215 -4.35 15.85 -4.32
CA ARG A 215 -4.84 14.54 -3.93
C ARG A 215 -5.32 14.55 -2.47
N ARG A 216 -6.27 13.69 -2.14
CA ARG A 216 -6.83 13.60 -0.78
C ARG A 216 -5.78 13.60 0.34
N LYS A 217 -4.68 12.85 0.18
CA LYS A 217 -3.62 12.80 1.18
C LYS A 217 -2.84 14.13 1.26
N GLU A 218 -2.65 14.77 0.15
CA GLU A 218 -1.95 16.06 0.04
C GLU A 218 -2.76 17.16 0.72
N SER A 219 -4.08 17.19 0.52
CA SER A 219 -4.95 18.20 1.16
C SER A 219 -5.03 18.06 2.69
N VAL A 220 -5.04 16.81 3.20
CA VAL A 220 -5.05 16.53 4.65
C VAL A 220 -3.71 16.88 5.32
N LEU A 221 -2.60 16.72 4.59
CA LEU A 221 -1.26 17.02 5.11
C LEU A 221 -0.80 18.46 4.82
N PHE A 222 -1.61 19.22 4.11
CA PHE A 222 -1.27 20.57 3.75
C PHE A 222 -1.26 21.51 4.98
N ARG A 223 -0.19 22.30 5.12
CA ARG A 223 0.02 23.25 6.22
C ARG A 223 0.19 24.64 5.64
N PRO A 224 -0.85 25.48 5.64
CA PRO A 224 -0.83 26.78 4.95
C PRO A 224 0.35 27.66 5.33
N PHE A 225 0.65 27.75 6.62
CA PHE A 225 1.72 28.61 7.12
C PHE A 225 3.15 28.14 6.82
N GLU A 226 3.31 26.81 6.61
CA GLU A 226 4.62 26.21 6.29
C GLU A 226 4.80 25.98 4.78
N SER A 227 3.68 25.78 4.07
CA SER A 227 3.67 25.36 2.67
C SER A 227 3.53 26.50 1.69
N VAL A 228 3.03 27.66 2.12
CA VAL A 228 2.94 28.85 1.24
C VAL A 228 4.24 29.62 1.34
N VAL A 229 4.96 29.69 0.23
CA VAL A 229 6.30 30.29 0.15
C VAL A 229 6.32 31.41 -0.89
N PRO A 230 7.20 32.43 -0.74
CA PRO A 230 7.44 33.43 -1.78
C PRO A 230 8.02 32.76 -3.03
N PHE A 231 7.71 33.31 -4.21
CA PHE A 231 8.21 32.76 -5.49
C PHE A 231 9.74 32.66 -5.51
N GLU A 232 10.42 33.64 -5.01
CA GLU A 232 11.89 33.76 -5.02
C GLU A 232 12.56 32.61 -4.23
N SER A 233 11.84 32.00 -3.30
CA SER A 233 12.36 30.88 -2.50
C SER A 233 12.25 29.51 -3.18
N THR A 234 11.64 29.44 -4.35
CA THR A 234 11.38 28.19 -5.06
C THR A 234 12.54 27.75 -5.95
N GLY A 235 13.35 28.71 -6.43
CA GLY A 235 14.38 28.47 -7.42
C GLY A 235 13.85 28.25 -8.84
N LEU A 236 12.56 28.52 -9.09
CA LEU A 236 11.98 28.49 -10.42
C LEU A 236 12.48 29.65 -11.27
N PRO A 237 12.55 29.53 -12.61
CA PRO A 237 12.89 30.57 -13.51
C PRO A 237 11.89 31.76 -13.41
N PRO A 238 12.32 33.04 -13.54
CA PRO A 238 11.45 34.19 -13.45
C PRO A 238 10.26 34.18 -14.41
N GLU A 239 10.42 33.56 -15.59
CA GLU A 239 9.38 33.39 -16.59
C GLU A 239 8.21 32.49 -16.15
N ASP A 240 8.42 31.65 -15.16
CA ASP A 240 7.37 30.79 -14.57
C ASP A 240 6.62 31.51 -13.42
N GLY A 241 6.92 32.80 -13.20
CA GLY A 241 6.50 33.59 -12.02
C GLY A 241 5.24 34.39 -12.19
N ASP A 242 4.14 33.86 -12.66
CA ASP A 242 2.84 34.55 -12.72
C ASP A 242 2.22 34.84 -11.34
N ALA A 243 2.73 34.19 -10.29
CA ALA A 243 2.20 34.32 -8.94
C ALA A 243 3.28 34.74 -7.93
N ALA A 244 2.98 35.77 -7.11
CA ALA A 244 3.89 36.22 -6.06
C ALA A 244 4.16 35.18 -4.97
N ARG A 245 3.33 34.16 -4.87
CA ARG A 245 3.44 33.03 -3.90
C ARG A 245 3.09 31.73 -4.52
N LEU A 246 3.76 30.69 -4.06
CA LEU A 246 3.51 29.30 -4.45
C LEU A 246 3.21 28.45 -3.22
N ALA A 247 2.29 27.52 -3.40
CA ALA A 247 2.03 26.48 -2.41
C ALA A 247 2.94 25.28 -2.70
N ARG A 248 3.87 25.02 -1.81
CA ARG A 248 4.75 23.85 -1.87
C ARG A 248 4.06 22.66 -1.21
N VAL A 249 3.71 21.66 -1.98
CA VAL A 249 2.98 20.49 -1.53
C VAL A 249 3.86 19.25 -1.62
N MET A 250 3.98 18.54 -0.52
CA MET A 250 4.71 17.27 -0.49
C MET A 250 3.80 16.12 -0.91
N GLY A 251 4.03 15.60 -2.09
CA GLY A 251 3.31 14.47 -2.63
C GLY A 251 3.81 13.10 -2.14
N THR A 252 3.14 12.05 -2.56
CA THR A 252 3.49 10.67 -2.24
C THR A 252 4.87 10.31 -2.81
N GLY A 253 5.76 9.78 -1.96
CA GLY A 253 7.13 9.41 -2.35
C GLY A 253 8.14 10.56 -2.31
N GLY A 254 7.84 11.64 -1.58
CA GLY A 254 8.76 12.77 -1.37
C GLY A 254 8.88 13.72 -2.57
N ARG A 255 7.97 13.62 -3.54
CA ARG A 255 7.89 14.62 -4.62
C ARG A 255 7.31 15.90 -4.09
N VAL A 256 7.94 17.01 -4.42
CA VAL A 256 7.44 18.36 -4.12
C VAL A 256 6.77 18.90 -5.39
N TRP A 257 5.59 19.49 -5.21
CA TRP A 257 4.85 20.20 -6.25
C TRP A 257 4.75 21.65 -5.84
N GLU A 258 4.89 22.54 -6.77
CA GLU A 258 4.72 23.98 -6.57
C GLU A 258 3.50 24.42 -7.38
N ILE A 259 2.52 25.00 -6.70
CA ILE A 259 1.22 25.35 -7.28
C ILE A 259 1.04 26.85 -7.07
N PRO A 260 0.77 27.66 -8.13
CA PRO A 260 0.50 29.08 -7.99
C PRO A 260 -0.66 29.34 -7.03
N VAL A 261 -0.47 30.30 -6.12
CA VAL A 261 -1.51 30.74 -5.20
C VAL A 261 -2.13 31.99 -5.78
N ASP A 262 -3.23 31.78 -6.49
CA ASP A 262 -4.01 32.87 -7.11
C ASP A 262 -5.19 33.32 -6.22
N SER A 263 -6.09 34.10 -6.80
CA SER A 263 -7.29 34.60 -6.12
C SER A 263 -8.25 33.47 -5.64
N GLN A 264 -8.20 32.32 -6.26
CA GLN A 264 -9.05 31.16 -5.87
C GLN A 264 -8.68 30.60 -4.50
N TRP A 265 -7.40 30.76 -4.10
CA TRP A 265 -6.95 30.42 -2.75
C TRP A 265 -7.73 31.16 -1.65
N ARG A 266 -8.01 32.47 -1.85
CA ARG A 266 -8.79 33.29 -0.89
C ARG A 266 -10.24 32.82 -0.80
N LEU A 267 -10.82 32.37 -1.91
CA LEU A 267 -12.18 31.81 -1.94
C LEU A 267 -12.30 30.46 -1.22
N ALA A 268 -11.20 29.73 -1.08
CA ALA A 268 -11.16 28.46 -0.33
C ALA A 268 -11.23 28.68 1.19
N GLY A 269 -11.18 29.91 1.70
CA GLY A 269 -11.30 30.25 3.12
C GLY A 269 -10.16 29.70 3.98
N VAL A 270 -8.95 29.63 3.43
CA VAL A 270 -7.73 29.09 4.07
C VAL A 270 -6.76 30.23 4.39
N GLY A 271 -7.30 31.42 4.73
CA GLY A 271 -6.56 32.59 5.18
C GLY A 271 -6.74 32.83 6.66
#